data_533377a9ff02ea14588b355d6a8476c6
#
_entry.id   533377a9ff02ea14588b355d6a8476c6
#
_cell.length_a   1.000
_cell.length_b   1.000
_cell.length_c   1.000
_cell.angle_alpha   90.00
_cell.angle_beta   90.00
_cell.angle_gamma   90.00
#
_symmetry.space_group_name_H-M   'P 1'
#
loop_
_entity.id
_entity.type
_entity.pdbx_description
1 polymer ?
#
loop_
_entity_poly.entity_id
_entity_poly.type
_entity_poly.pdbx_seq_one_letter_code
_entity_poly.pdbx_strand_id
1 'polypeptide(L)'
;ITGGGLADNIKRIIPDRMSADINLNSIKTKKIFKWLSKNNIEDSEMLKTFNCGVGFCLIVSPKNFNKIVKIFTKEFTPYIIGKIISGKNKVKLNGKIDWS
;
A
#
# COMPACT_ATOMS: atom_id res chain seq x y z
N ILE A 1 4.20 -1.46 -7.61
CA ILE A 1 3.16 -0.41 -7.70
C ILE A 1 3.67 0.70 -8.61
N THR A 2 2.99 0.93 -9.69
CA THR A 2 3.35 1.89 -10.72
C THR A 2 2.26 2.96 -10.89
N GLY A 3 2.15 3.57 -12.05
CA GLY A 3 1.14 4.57 -12.35
C GLY A 3 -0.28 4.08 -12.04
N GLY A 4 -1.12 4.97 -11.55
CA GLY A 4 -2.45 4.66 -11.02
C GLY A 4 -2.47 4.49 -9.52
N GLY A 5 -1.30 4.36 -8.90
CA GLY A 5 -1.15 4.29 -7.45
C GLY A 5 -1.49 2.93 -6.85
N LEU A 6 -1.51 2.90 -5.53
CA LEU A 6 -1.67 1.68 -4.75
C LEU A 6 -2.99 0.96 -5.04
N ALA A 7 -4.10 1.68 -4.98
CA ALA A 7 -5.44 1.08 -5.12
C ALA A 7 -5.64 0.43 -6.50
N ASP A 8 -5.31 1.12 -7.57
CA ASP A 8 -5.48 0.59 -8.93
C ASP A 8 -4.63 -0.65 -9.18
N ASN A 9 -3.39 -0.64 -8.69
CA ASN A 9 -2.48 -1.77 -8.89
C ASN A 9 -2.92 -3.00 -8.08
N ILE A 10 -3.33 -2.82 -6.84
CA ILE A 10 -3.83 -3.92 -6.00
C ILE A 10 -5.13 -4.49 -6.57
N LYS A 11 -6.03 -3.63 -7.02
CA LYS A 11 -7.32 -4.06 -7.57
C LYS A 11 -7.17 -5.06 -8.72
N ARG A 12 -6.14 -4.91 -9.55
CA ARG A 12 -5.91 -5.78 -10.71
C ARG A 12 -5.64 -7.22 -10.35
N ILE A 13 -5.14 -7.49 -9.15
CA ILE A 13 -4.73 -8.85 -8.74
C ILE A 13 -5.68 -9.48 -7.73
N ILE A 14 -6.69 -8.77 -7.26
CA ILE A 14 -7.64 -9.30 -6.28
C ILE A 14 -8.76 -10.05 -7.01
N PRO A 15 -9.12 -11.28 -6.56
CA PRO A 15 -10.28 -12.00 -7.09
C PRO A 15 -11.59 -11.24 -6.89
N ASP A 16 -12.58 -11.53 -7.74
CA ASP A 16 -13.88 -10.84 -7.75
C ASP A 16 -14.65 -10.90 -6.43
N ARG A 17 -14.42 -11.97 -5.65
CA ARG A 17 -15.11 -12.18 -4.36
C ARG A 17 -14.36 -11.64 -3.15
N MET A 18 -13.26 -10.93 -3.40
CA MET A 18 -12.40 -10.41 -2.34
C MET A 18 -12.20 -8.91 -2.47
N SER A 19 -11.85 -8.31 -1.38
CA SER A 19 -11.48 -6.89 -1.29
C SER A 19 -10.20 -6.75 -0.48
N ALA A 20 -9.49 -5.65 -0.71
CA ALA A 20 -8.34 -5.29 0.12
C ALA A 20 -8.73 -4.15 1.06
N ASP A 21 -8.34 -4.27 2.31
CA ASP A 21 -8.53 -3.24 3.33
C ASP A 21 -7.13 -2.72 3.71
N ILE A 22 -6.80 -1.54 3.22
CA ILE A 22 -5.47 -0.94 3.38
C ILE A 22 -5.52 0.12 4.47
N ASN A 23 -4.60 0.03 5.41
CA ASN A 23 -4.42 1.04 6.45
C ASN A 23 -3.31 2.01 6.05
N LEU A 24 -3.69 3.19 5.59
CA LEU A 24 -2.74 4.22 5.15
C LEU A 24 -1.84 4.71 6.28
N ASN A 25 -2.29 4.62 7.53
CA ASN A 25 -1.47 4.99 8.69
C ASN A 25 -0.21 4.10 8.82
N SER A 26 -0.26 2.89 8.28
CA SER A 26 0.85 1.93 8.35
C SER A 26 1.93 2.17 7.30
N ILE A 27 1.67 3.02 6.32
CA ILE A 27 2.61 3.24 5.22
C ILE A 27 3.78 4.10 5.65
N LYS A 28 4.99 3.56 5.47
CA LYS A 28 6.25 4.25 5.74
C LYS A 28 6.70 4.95 4.46
N THR A 29 6.20 6.16 4.25
CA THR A 29 6.50 6.92 3.04
C THR A 29 7.93 7.47 3.04
N LYS A 30 8.41 7.89 1.88
CA LYS A 30 9.77 8.42 1.69
C LYS A 30 9.75 9.95 1.65
N LYS A 31 10.92 10.55 1.91
CA LYS A 31 11.08 12.02 1.93
C LYS A 31 10.59 12.70 0.66
N ILE A 32 10.83 12.09 -0.51
CA ILE A 32 10.42 12.67 -1.79
C ILE A 32 8.89 12.85 -1.86
N PHE A 33 8.13 11.89 -1.35
CA PHE A 33 6.67 11.98 -1.36
C PHE A 33 6.17 13.00 -0.33
N LYS A 34 6.84 13.10 0.81
CA LYS A 34 6.54 14.15 1.81
C LYS A 34 6.75 15.53 1.20
N TRP A 35 7.83 15.73 0.46
CA TRP A 35 8.10 16.98 -0.22
C TRP A 35 7.04 17.29 -1.28
N LEU A 36 6.67 16.30 -2.10
CA LEU A 36 5.64 16.46 -3.12
C LEU A 36 4.30 16.87 -2.52
N SER A 37 3.88 16.20 -1.42
CA SER A 37 2.60 16.48 -0.78
C SER A 37 2.50 17.92 -0.26
N LYS A 38 3.62 18.52 0.10
CA LYS A 38 3.69 19.91 0.60
C LYS A 38 3.58 20.97 -0.51
N ASN A 39 3.56 20.56 -1.77
CA ASN A 39 3.46 21.46 -2.91
C ASN A 39 2.01 21.56 -3.44
N ASN A 40 1.05 21.65 -2.54
CA ASN A 40 -0.38 21.81 -2.86
C ASN A 40 -0.97 20.62 -3.63
N ILE A 41 -0.45 19.41 -3.39
CA ILE A 41 -1.02 18.19 -3.96
C ILE A 41 -1.89 17.52 -2.89
N GLU A 42 -3.19 17.37 -3.18
CA GLU A 42 -4.12 16.72 -2.26
C GLU A 42 -3.80 15.24 -2.09
N ASP A 43 -4.17 14.67 -0.93
CA ASP A 43 -3.92 13.25 -0.62
C ASP A 43 -4.52 12.32 -1.67
N SER A 44 -5.73 12.60 -2.16
CA SER A 44 -6.36 11.80 -3.20
C SER A 44 -5.54 11.76 -4.49
N GLU A 45 -4.92 12.87 -4.86
CA GLU A 45 -4.07 12.94 -6.05
C GLU A 45 -2.73 12.23 -5.81
N MET A 46 -2.15 12.39 -4.63
CA MET A 46 -0.93 11.66 -4.24
C MET A 46 -1.13 10.15 -4.38
N LEU A 47 -2.22 9.63 -3.81
CA LEU A 47 -2.54 8.20 -3.82
C LEU A 47 -2.86 7.66 -5.21
N LYS A 48 -3.37 8.48 -6.09
CA LYS A 48 -3.74 8.12 -7.46
C LYS A 48 -2.56 8.16 -8.42
N THR A 49 -1.64 9.09 -8.18
CA THR A 49 -0.53 9.35 -9.10
C THR A 49 0.73 8.57 -8.72
N PHE A 50 1.03 8.49 -7.43
CA PHE A 50 2.29 7.93 -6.92
C PHE A 50 2.06 6.66 -6.10
N ASN A 51 3.10 5.85 -5.98
CA ASN A 51 3.09 4.70 -5.07
C ASN A 51 3.26 5.10 -3.60
N CYS A 52 3.60 6.34 -3.32
CA CYS A 52 3.77 6.92 -1.98
C CYS A 52 4.79 6.16 -1.11
N GLY A 53 5.71 5.45 -1.73
CA GLY A 53 6.75 4.68 -1.04
C GLY A 53 6.48 3.18 -0.96
N VAL A 54 5.32 2.72 -1.44
CA VAL A 54 4.99 1.29 -1.51
C VAL A 54 5.26 0.83 -2.94
N GLY A 55 6.47 0.35 -3.20
CA GLY A 55 6.88 -0.04 -4.56
C GLY A 55 6.40 -1.42 -4.98
N PHE A 56 6.22 -2.33 -4.02
CA PHE A 56 5.84 -3.71 -4.29
C PHE A 56 4.99 -4.26 -3.15
N CYS A 57 3.92 -4.97 -3.46
CA CYS A 57 3.04 -5.59 -2.48
C CYS A 57 3.01 -7.11 -2.67
N LEU A 58 3.02 -7.83 -1.56
CA LEU A 58 2.82 -9.27 -1.54
C LEU A 58 1.53 -9.58 -0.80
N ILE A 59 0.72 -10.49 -1.34
CA ILE A 59 -0.47 -11.01 -0.67
C ILE A 59 -0.15 -12.42 -0.23
N VAL A 60 -0.14 -12.65 1.07
CA VAL A 60 0.29 -13.91 1.66
C VAL A 60 -0.60 -14.32 2.81
N SER A 61 -0.62 -15.61 3.14
CA SER A 61 -1.26 -16.09 4.37
C SER A 61 -0.59 -15.47 5.59
N PRO A 62 -1.36 -15.01 6.62
CA PRO A 62 -0.79 -14.44 7.84
C PRO A 62 0.26 -15.34 8.51
N LYS A 63 0.05 -16.66 8.50
CA LYS A 63 0.99 -17.63 9.07
C LYS A 63 2.37 -17.65 8.40
N ASN A 64 2.48 -17.14 7.19
CA ASN A 64 3.74 -17.12 6.44
C ASN A 64 4.50 -15.79 6.56
N PHE A 65 3.92 -14.80 7.24
CA PHE A 65 4.51 -13.48 7.34
C PHE A 65 5.95 -13.51 7.89
N ASN A 66 6.15 -14.18 9.02
CA ASN A 66 7.48 -14.23 9.65
C ASN A 66 8.52 -14.92 8.77
N LYS A 67 8.14 -15.94 8.02
CA LYS A 67 9.03 -16.62 7.07
C LYS A 67 9.44 -15.70 5.93
N ILE A 68 8.49 -14.93 5.43
CA ILE A 68 8.72 -14.01 4.30
C ILE A 68 9.62 -12.87 4.71
N VAL A 69 9.40 -12.28 5.88
CA VAL A 69 10.25 -11.20 6.39
C VAL A 69 11.73 -11.60 6.43
N LYS A 70 12.01 -12.86 6.80
CA LYS A 70 13.38 -13.36 6.91
C LYS A 70 14.09 -13.54 5.55
N ILE A 71 13.36 -13.58 4.46
CA ILE A 71 13.92 -13.74 3.11
C ILE A 71 14.53 -12.44 2.61
N PHE A 72 14.00 -11.31 3.06
CA PHE A 72 14.41 -9.98 2.58
C PHE A 72 15.57 -9.41 3.38
N THR A 73 16.38 -8.58 2.72
CA THR A 73 17.43 -7.82 3.39
C THR A 73 16.83 -6.71 4.25
N LYS A 74 17.63 -6.15 5.15
CA LYS A 74 17.20 -5.07 6.05
C LYS A 74 16.60 -3.88 5.29
N GLU A 75 17.14 -3.54 4.11
CA GLU A 75 16.67 -2.42 3.29
C GLU A 75 15.26 -2.64 2.74
N PHE A 76 14.89 -3.90 2.51
CA PHE A 76 13.63 -4.27 1.89
C PHE A 76 12.74 -5.09 2.81
N THR A 77 12.86 -4.87 4.12
CA THR A 77 12.05 -5.60 5.09
C THR A 77 10.57 -5.31 4.86
N PRO A 78 9.75 -6.35 4.59
CA PRO A 78 8.30 -6.16 4.43
C PRO A 78 7.64 -5.73 5.73
N TYR A 79 6.55 -5.01 5.60
CA TYR A 79 5.68 -4.67 6.72
C TYR A 79 4.23 -4.73 6.27
N ILE A 80 3.32 -4.93 7.22
CA ILE A 80 1.90 -5.11 6.93
C ILE A 80 1.26 -3.74 6.68
N ILE A 81 0.56 -3.59 5.55
CA ILE A 81 -0.21 -2.38 5.23
C ILE A 81 -1.71 -2.64 5.17
N GLY A 82 -2.13 -3.90 5.24
CA GLY A 82 -3.55 -4.21 5.16
C GLY A 82 -3.81 -5.70 5.14
N LYS A 83 -5.02 -6.05 4.77
CA LYS A 83 -5.48 -7.45 4.71
C LYS A 83 -6.47 -7.65 3.58
N ILE A 84 -6.59 -8.89 3.13
CA ILE A 84 -7.60 -9.30 2.17
C ILE A 84 -8.81 -9.80 2.95
N ILE A 85 -9.99 -9.33 2.57
CA ILE A 85 -11.26 -9.67 3.20
C ILE A 85 -12.25 -10.12 2.13
N SER A 86 -13.37 -10.70 2.56
CA SER A 86 -14.49 -10.97 1.65
C SER A 86 -15.05 -9.66 1.13
N GLY A 87 -15.41 -9.61 -0.15
CA GLY A 87 -15.92 -8.38 -0.76
C GLY A 87 -16.16 -8.52 -2.24
N LYS A 88 -16.25 -7.38 -2.93
CA LYS A 88 -16.62 -7.30 -4.35
C LYS A 88 -15.54 -6.68 -5.21
N ASN A 89 -14.31 -7.17 -5.10
CA ASN A 89 -13.18 -6.67 -5.89
C ASN A 89 -12.92 -5.17 -5.68
N LYS A 90 -12.91 -4.74 -4.43
CA LYS A 90 -12.67 -3.33 -4.08
C LYS A 90 -11.41 -3.18 -3.24
N VAL A 91 -10.77 -2.02 -3.36
CA VAL A 91 -9.68 -1.62 -2.47
C VAL A 91 -10.18 -0.46 -1.61
N LYS A 92 -10.22 -0.70 -0.30
CA LYS A 92 -10.60 0.32 0.68
C LYS A 92 -9.32 0.93 1.26
N LEU A 93 -9.21 2.24 1.19
CA LEU A 93 -8.11 2.99 1.77
C LEU A 93 -8.61 3.70 3.02
N ASN A 94 -8.13 3.27 4.19
CA ASN A 94 -8.54 3.82 5.49
C ASN A 94 -7.39 4.59 6.11
N GLY A 95 -7.73 5.65 6.84
CA GLY A 95 -6.73 6.50 7.50
C GLY A 95 -6.04 7.45 6.54
N LYS A 96 -4.86 7.90 6.93
CA LYS A 96 -4.07 8.85 6.15
C LYS A 96 -2.60 8.52 6.24
N ILE A 97 -1.86 8.81 5.17
CA ILE A 97 -0.40 8.73 5.19
C ILE A 97 0.13 9.94 5.99
N ASP A 98 1.08 9.68 6.87
CA ASP A 98 1.76 10.72 7.61
C ASP A 98 2.85 11.35 6.73
N TRP A 99 2.61 12.58 6.29
CA TRP A 99 3.54 13.33 5.45
C TRP A 99 4.52 14.19 6.26
N SER A 100 4.42 14.20 7.58
CA SER A 100 5.27 15.03 8.46
C SER A 100 6.75 14.61 8.52
#